data_d01fe3e5e73423ad0e52a03b40eec007
#
_entry.id   d01fe3e5e73423ad0e52a03b40eec007
#
_cell.length_a   1.000
_cell.length_b   1.000
_cell.length_c   1.000
_cell.angle_alpha   90.00
_cell.angle_beta   90.00
_cell.angle_gamma   90.00
#
_symmetry.space_group_name_H-M   'P 1'
#
loop_
_entity.id
_entity.type
_entity.pdbx_description
1 polymer ?
#
loop_
_entity_poly.entity_id
_entity_poly.type
_entity_poly.pdbx_seq_one_letter_code
_entity_poly.pdbx_strand_id
1 'polypeptide(L)'
;MRRLVIDTAVIAERNLMRLPREPSLFTAFTIQPIMFVLLFRYVFGGAIRTEYRNYADFLIPGIIVQNIAFGGFVTALGLNEDLHKGLIDRFRSLPMARAAVLAGRTLADVATNVLSMVILLVVGLIIGFSFHTSFLDAVAGIFLLLLFGYAWSWFFAWIGLLMSSPESANSVGFIAVFPLTFVSSAFVPISTFPAVLRAFANVNPFTLMVNAMRYLWERGPGLDASNVWWSLLWIAGILVVFAPIAVARYRRATT
;
A
#
# COMPACT_ATOMS: atom_id res chain seq x y z
N MET A 1 -23.36 14.28 8.29
CA MET A 1 -22.18 14.42 7.42
C MET A 1 -21.07 15.28 8.04
N ARG A 2 -21.33 16.54 8.46
CA ARG A 2 -20.29 17.44 9.02
C ARG A 2 -19.54 16.84 10.24
N ARG A 3 -20.21 16.17 11.17
CA ARG A 3 -19.57 15.48 12.31
C ARG A 3 -18.64 14.35 11.86
N LEU A 4 -19.08 13.53 10.91
CA LEU A 4 -18.25 12.42 10.40
C LEU A 4 -16.92 12.92 9.80
N VAL A 5 -16.93 14.01 9.06
CA VAL A 5 -15.71 14.62 8.47
C VAL A 5 -14.80 15.17 9.58
N ILE A 6 -15.35 15.88 10.55
CA ILE A 6 -14.56 16.45 11.67
C ILE A 6 -13.95 15.33 12.51
N ASP A 7 -14.75 14.34 12.90
CA ASP A 7 -14.28 13.19 13.69
C ASP A 7 -13.19 12.42 12.96
N THR A 8 -13.34 12.20 11.64
CA THR A 8 -12.32 11.56 10.80
C THR A 8 -11.02 12.36 10.77
N ALA A 9 -11.09 13.69 10.61
CA ALA A 9 -9.93 14.57 10.58
C ALA A 9 -9.17 14.56 11.92
N VAL A 10 -9.86 14.62 13.05
CA VAL A 10 -9.27 14.58 14.39
C VAL A 10 -8.56 13.25 14.64
N ILE A 11 -9.16 12.13 14.23
CA ILE A 11 -8.53 10.81 14.36
C ILE A 11 -7.31 10.67 13.43
N ALA A 12 -7.41 11.20 12.20
CA ALA A 12 -6.27 11.20 11.27
C ALA A 12 -5.10 12.01 11.83
N GLU A 13 -5.36 13.22 12.33
CA GLU A 13 -4.34 14.07 12.96
C GLU A 13 -3.65 13.37 14.15
N ARG A 14 -4.43 12.74 15.03
CA ARG A 14 -3.88 11.97 16.15
C ARG A 14 -2.93 10.85 15.69
N ASN A 15 -3.31 10.10 14.66
CA ASN A 15 -2.49 9.02 14.14
C ASN A 15 -1.21 9.55 13.45
N LEU A 16 -1.29 10.69 12.75
CA LEU A 16 -0.13 11.34 12.15
C LEU A 16 0.87 11.85 13.21
N MET A 17 0.37 12.38 14.33
CA MET A 17 1.23 12.82 15.45
C MET A 17 2.00 11.67 16.13
N ARG A 18 1.60 10.41 15.91
CA ARG A 18 2.35 9.22 16.39
C ARG A 18 3.63 8.99 15.58
N LEU A 19 3.62 9.26 14.28
CA LEU A 19 4.75 8.95 13.37
C LEU A 19 6.09 9.50 13.85
N PRO A 20 6.24 10.81 14.20
CA PRO A 20 7.51 11.33 14.67
C PRO A 20 7.88 10.85 16.08
N ARG A 21 6.94 10.28 16.82
CA ARG A 21 7.16 9.77 18.19
C ARG A 21 7.55 8.30 18.23
N GLU A 22 7.41 7.59 17.12
CA GLU A 22 7.77 6.16 16.97
C GLU A 22 8.84 6.00 15.88
N PRO A 23 10.12 6.31 16.18
CA PRO A 23 11.21 6.29 15.19
C PRO A 23 11.42 4.90 14.56
N SER A 24 11.02 3.81 15.23
CA SER A 24 11.05 2.46 14.69
C SER A 24 10.15 2.29 13.45
N LEU A 25 8.97 2.90 13.45
CA LEU A 25 8.07 2.89 12.30
C LEU A 25 8.65 3.69 11.15
N PHE A 26 9.17 4.90 11.43
CA PHE A 26 9.81 5.72 10.40
C PHE A 26 10.99 4.98 9.75
N THR A 27 11.83 4.33 10.57
CA THR A 27 12.96 3.52 10.08
C THR A 27 12.50 2.37 9.18
N ALA A 28 11.47 1.62 9.59
CA ALA A 28 10.96 0.51 8.81
C ALA A 28 10.39 0.95 7.46
N PHE A 29 9.65 2.07 7.41
CA PHE A 29 9.05 2.58 6.17
C PHE A 29 9.97 3.39 5.28
N THR A 30 11.16 3.74 5.76
CA THR A 30 12.13 4.53 5.00
C THR A 30 13.38 3.72 4.67
N ILE A 31 14.05 3.18 5.69
CA ILE A 31 15.35 2.51 5.50
C ILE A 31 15.17 1.19 4.78
N GLN A 32 14.19 0.36 5.17
CA GLN A 32 13.98 -0.95 4.55
C GLN A 32 13.69 -0.86 3.04
N PRO A 33 12.75 -0.01 2.56
CA PRO A 33 12.54 0.14 1.11
C PRO A 33 13.74 0.71 0.36
N ILE A 34 14.49 1.64 0.96
CA ILE A 34 15.73 2.17 0.37
C ILE A 34 16.76 1.04 0.23
N MET A 35 16.93 0.21 1.25
CA MET A 35 17.81 -0.96 1.19
C MET A 35 17.39 -1.93 0.07
N PHE A 36 16.08 -2.14 -0.12
CA PHE A 36 15.57 -2.95 -1.25
C PHE A 36 15.91 -2.32 -2.59
N VAL A 37 15.73 -1.01 -2.74
CA VAL A 37 16.12 -0.28 -3.96
C VAL A 37 17.59 -0.47 -4.25
N LEU A 38 18.47 -0.26 -3.27
CA LEU A 38 19.91 -0.38 -3.45
C LEU A 38 20.32 -1.83 -3.73
N LEU A 39 19.75 -2.80 -3.01
CA LEU A 39 20.00 -4.22 -3.22
C LEU A 39 19.65 -4.64 -4.65
N PHE A 40 18.43 -4.36 -5.08
CA PHE A 40 17.98 -4.75 -6.42
C PHE A 40 18.74 -3.98 -7.51
N ARG A 41 19.00 -2.70 -7.31
CA ARG A 41 19.72 -1.87 -8.31
C ARG A 41 21.17 -2.29 -8.49
N TYR A 42 21.90 -2.53 -7.41
CA TYR A 42 23.36 -2.72 -7.47
C TYR A 42 23.78 -4.18 -7.37
N VAL A 43 23.05 -5.04 -6.66
CA VAL A 43 23.38 -6.45 -6.52
C VAL A 43 22.73 -7.28 -7.63
N PHE A 44 21.43 -7.08 -7.87
CA PHE A 44 20.67 -7.87 -8.85
C PHE A 44 20.53 -7.22 -10.22
N GLY A 45 20.74 -5.91 -10.34
CA GLY A 45 20.50 -5.15 -11.58
C GLY A 45 21.33 -5.61 -12.78
N GLY A 46 22.50 -6.18 -12.54
CA GLY A 46 23.33 -6.79 -13.60
C GLY A 46 22.83 -8.15 -14.09
N ALA A 47 22.06 -8.88 -13.27
CA ALA A 47 21.54 -10.21 -13.58
C ALA A 47 20.12 -10.16 -14.19
N ILE A 48 19.34 -9.13 -13.88
CA ILE A 48 17.95 -8.99 -14.33
C ILE A 48 17.92 -8.23 -15.66
N ARG A 49 17.54 -8.92 -16.72
CA ARG A 49 17.37 -8.30 -18.06
C ARG A 49 15.95 -7.77 -18.19
N THR A 50 15.83 -6.49 -18.59
CA THR A 50 14.56 -5.83 -18.86
C THR A 50 14.62 -5.11 -20.22
N GLU A 51 13.45 -4.87 -20.81
CA GLU A 51 13.33 -4.10 -22.06
C GLU A 51 13.32 -2.57 -21.82
N TYR A 52 13.43 -2.14 -20.56
CA TYR A 52 13.47 -0.73 -20.17
C TYR A 52 14.85 -0.13 -20.43
N ARG A 53 14.89 1.17 -20.68
CA ARG A 53 16.15 1.93 -20.93
C ARG A 53 17.11 1.81 -19.76
N ASN A 54 16.58 1.83 -18.55
CA ASN A 54 17.32 1.69 -17.31
C ASN A 54 16.58 0.71 -16.40
N TYR A 55 17.30 -0.13 -15.67
CA TYR A 55 16.69 -1.03 -14.69
C TYR A 55 15.96 -0.28 -13.57
N ALA A 56 16.37 0.97 -13.26
CA ALA A 56 15.66 1.80 -12.29
C ALA A 56 14.22 2.11 -12.73
N ASP A 57 13.99 2.33 -14.03
CA ASP A 57 12.65 2.61 -14.58
C ASP A 57 11.71 1.39 -14.42
N PHE A 58 12.27 0.19 -14.52
CA PHE A 58 11.54 -1.03 -14.23
C PHE A 58 11.29 -1.23 -12.72
N LEU A 59 12.30 -0.96 -11.87
CA LEU A 59 12.34 -1.34 -10.47
C LEU A 59 11.52 -0.40 -9.57
N ILE A 60 11.67 0.93 -9.75
CA ILE A 60 11.12 1.93 -8.82
C ILE A 60 9.61 1.85 -8.70
N PRO A 61 8.81 1.76 -9.79
CA PRO A 61 7.36 1.59 -9.67
C PRO A 61 6.98 0.35 -8.87
N GLY A 62 7.71 -0.76 -9.06
CA GLY A 62 7.47 -2.02 -8.34
C GLY A 62 7.71 -1.90 -6.84
N ILE A 63 8.84 -1.32 -6.43
CA ILE A 63 9.16 -1.13 -5.00
C ILE A 63 8.18 -0.17 -4.33
N ILE A 64 7.77 0.91 -5.00
CA ILE A 64 6.81 1.86 -4.43
C ILE A 64 5.45 1.18 -4.22
N VAL A 65 4.94 0.43 -5.19
CA VAL A 65 3.68 -0.33 -5.07
C VAL A 65 3.74 -1.31 -3.91
N GLN A 66 4.84 -2.06 -3.81
CA GLN A 66 5.06 -2.98 -2.70
C GLN A 66 5.07 -2.25 -1.35
N ASN A 67 5.86 -1.19 -1.24
CA ASN A 67 6.00 -0.44 0.01
C ASN A 67 4.66 0.13 0.51
N ILE A 68 3.86 0.67 -0.39
CA ILE A 68 2.53 1.20 -0.09
C ILE A 68 1.58 0.10 0.40
N ALA A 69 1.62 -1.07 -0.21
CA ALA A 69 0.82 -2.20 0.24
C ALA A 69 1.25 -2.68 1.63
N PHE A 70 2.55 -2.77 1.89
CA PHE A 70 3.07 -3.12 3.22
C PHE A 70 2.77 -2.04 4.27
N GLY A 71 2.58 -0.78 3.88
CA GLY A 71 2.15 0.30 4.78
C GLY A 71 0.85 -0.03 5.54
N GLY A 72 -0.03 -0.85 4.98
CA GLY A 72 -1.25 -1.31 5.63
C GLY A 72 -1.04 -2.17 6.89
N PHE A 73 0.17 -2.75 7.09
CA PHE A 73 0.49 -3.45 8.34
C PHE A 73 0.37 -2.56 9.57
N VAL A 74 0.73 -1.28 9.47
CA VAL A 74 0.57 -0.32 10.57
C VAL A 74 -0.88 -0.18 10.97
N THR A 75 -1.78 -0.21 9.99
CA THR A 75 -3.22 -0.22 10.24
C THR A 75 -3.64 -1.45 11.02
N ALA A 76 -3.22 -2.64 10.58
CA ALA A 76 -3.59 -3.90 11.25
C ALA A 76 -3.08 -3.94 12.68
N LEU A 77 -1.78 -3.68 12.89
CA LEU A 77 -1.13 -3.69 14.20
C LEU A 77 -1.75 -2.68 15.15
N GLY A 78 -1.82 -1.43 14.74
CA GLY A 78 -2.30 -0.40 15.63
C GLY A 78 -3.80 -0.48 15.89
N LEU A 79 -4.63 -1.02 14.97
CA LEU A 79 -6.04 -1.26 15.24
C LEU A 79 -6.23 -2.40 16.23
N ASN A 80 -5.41 -3.45 16.11
CA ASN A 80 -5.39 -4.55 17.06
C ASN A 80 -4.91 -4.10 18.45
N GLU A 81 -3.87 -3.26 18.53
CA GLU A 81 -3.43 -2.65 19.78
C GLU A 81 -4.50 -1.76 20.42
N ASP A 82 -5.18 -0.93 19.62
CA ASP A 82 -6.25 -0.05 20.11
C ASP A 82 -7.42 -0.88 20.69
N LEU A 83 -7.71 -2.06 20.11
CA LEU A 83 -8.65 -3.04 20.67
C LEU A 83 -8.19 -3.54 22.04
N HIS A 84 -6.95 -4.01 22.14
CA HIS A 84 -6.44 -4.63 23.38
C HIS A 84 -6.22 -3.62 24.51
N LYS A 85 -5.93 -2.37 24.20
CA LYS A 85 -5.78 -1.29 25.18
C LYS A 85 -7.12 -0.69 25.66
N GLY A 86 -8.26 -1.21 25.18
CA GLY A 86 -9.59 -0.70 25.54
C GLY A 86 -9.87 0.71 25.02
N LEU A 87 -9.04 1.24 24.10
CA LEU A 87 -9.25 2.57 23.51
C LEU A 87 -10.56 2.64 22.72
N ILE A 88 -10.98 1.53 22.16
CA ILE A 88 -12.24 1.43 21.43
C ILE A 88 -13.43 1.63 22.36
N ASP A 89 -13.39 1.09 23.59
CA ASP A 89 -14.43 1.31 24.61
C ASP A 89 -14.48 2.78 25.04
N ARG A 90 -13.34 3.44 25.10
CA ARG A 90 -13.25 4.87 25.38
C ARG A 90 -13.82 5.73 24.25
N PHE A 91 -13.62 5.36 22.98
CA PHE A 91 -14.28 6.02 21.85
C PHE A 91 -15.79 5.79 21.81
N ARG A 92 -16.24 4.69 22.37
CA ARG A 92 -17.65 4.33 22.50
C ARG A 92 -18.42 5.28 23.43
N SER A 93 -17.79 5.81 24.47
CA SER A 93 -18.39 6.81 25.37
C SER A 93 -18.47 8.22 24.74
N LEU A 94 -17.79 8.43 23.61
CA LEU A 94 -17.83 9.69 22.88
C LEU A 94 -18.93 9.70 21.80
N PRO A 95 -19.58 10.83 21.54
CA PRO A 95 -20.62 10.96 20.50
C PRO A 95 -20.01 10.98 19.09
N MET A 96 -19.18 9.99 18.75
CA MET A 96 -18.47 9.87 17.47
C MET A 96 -19.08 8.79 16.57
N ALA A 97 -19.05 9.03 15.26
CA ALA A 97 -19.45 8.01 14.29
C ALA A 97 -18.42 6.87 14.27
N ARG A 98 -18.88 5.63 14.49
CA ARG A 98 -18.00 4.43 14.54
C ARG A 98 -17.15 4.27 13.26
N ALA A 99 -17.71 4.61 12.10
CA ALA A 99 -16.99 4.60 10.83
C ALA A 99 -15.88 5.69 10.76
N ALA A 100 -16.01 6.79 11.53
CA ALA A 100 -15.01 7.85 11.53
C ALA A 100 -13.66 7.41 12.10
N VAL A 101 -13.66 6.47 13.05
CA VAL A 101 -12.43 5.94 13.65
C VAL A 101 -11.61 5.17 12.60
N LEU A 102 -12.26 4.26 11.86
CA LEU A 102 -11.59 3.50 10.78
C LEU A 102 -11.20 4.41 9.63
N ALA A 103 -12.11 5.29 9.19
CA ALA A 103 -11.83 6.23 8.11
C ALA A 103 -10.68 7.20 8.45
N GLY A 104 -10.63 7.70 9.69
CA GLY A 104 -9.55 8.58 10.14
C GLY A 104 -8.20 7.88 10.18
N ARG A 105 -8.20 6.58 10.55
CA ARG A 105 -6.99 5.78 10.54
C ARG A 105 -6.49 5.50 9.12
N THR A 106 -7.35 4.99 8.24
CA THR A 106 -6.99 4.72 6.84
C THR A 106 -6.59 6.00 6.08
N LEU A 107 -7.13 7.15 6.47
CA LEU A 107 -6.70 8.45 5.91
C LEU A 107 -5.30 8.86 6.40
N ALA A 108 -4.96 8.57 7.67
CA ALA A 108 -3.60 8.77 8.17
C ALA A 108 -2.56 7.89 7.44
N ASP A 109 -2.96 6.65 7.08
CA ASP A 109 -2.10 5.78 6.27
C ASP A 109 -1.81 6.38 4.90
N VAL A 110 -2.78 7.05 4.27
CA VAL A 110 -2.56 7.75 2.99
C VAL A 110 -1.46 8.81 3.14
N ALA A 111 -1.46 9.58 4.21
CA ALA A 111 -0.42 10.58 4.44
C ALA A 111 0.97 9.95 4.69
N THR A 112 1.02 8.82 5.41
CA THR A 112 2.24 8.04 5.58
C THR A 112 2.74 7.48 4.25
N ASN A 113 1.83 6.98 3.43
CA ASN A 113 2.14 6.48 2.09
C ASN A 113 2.66 7.59 1.16
N VAL A 114 2.12 8.82 1.25
CA VAL A 114 2.65 9.99 0.52
C VAL A 114 4.10 10.25 0.92
N LEU A 115 4.39 10.28 2.22
CA LEU A 115 5.76 10.52 2.70
C LEU A 115 6.73 9.45 2.19
N SER A 116 6.39 8.17 2.36
CA SER A 116 7.22 7.05 1.89
C SER A 116 7.40 7.07 0.36
N MET A 117 6.34 7.36 -0.39
CA MET A 117 6.39 7.48 -1.84
C MET A 117 7.33 8.61 -2.28
N VAL A 118 7.23 9.80 -1.66
CA VAL A 118 8.11 10.94 -1.98
C VAL A 118 9.57 10.57 -1.72
N ILE A 119 9.87 9.93 -0.59
CA ILE A 119 11.23 9.48 -0.27
C ILE A 119 11.74 8.49 -1.33
N LEU A 120 10.93 7.48 -1.69
CA LEU A 120 11.32 6.50 -2.69
C LEU A 120 11.44 7.07 -4.10
N LEU A 121 10.61 8.05 -4.46
CA LEU A 121 10.75 8.76 -5.73
C LEU A 121 12.04 9.59 -5.76
N VAL A 122 12.37 10.30 -4.68
CA VAL A 122 13.65 11.04 -4.59
C VAL A 122 14.84 10.11 -4.72
N VAL A 123 14.83 8.98 -3.99
CA VAL A 123 15.88 7.95 -4.13
C VAL A 123 15.91 7.40 -5.54
N GLY A 124 14.75 7.12 -6.14
CA GLY A 124 14.62 6.66 -7.52
C GLY A 124 15.27 7.62 -8.51
N LEU A 125 14.97 8.91 -8.42
CA LEU A 125 15.57 9.96 -9.27
C LEU A 125 17.09 10.00 -9.13
N ILE A 126 17.62 9.87 -7.90
CA ILE A 126 19.08 9.85 -7.66
C ILE A 126 19.74 8.64 -8.33
N ILE A 127 19.10 7.47 -8.38
CA ILE A 127 19.67 6.25 -8.98
C ILE A 127 19.37 6.09 -10.47
N GLY A 128 18.74 7.10 -11.08
CA GLY A 128 18.55 7.19 -12.54
C GLY A 128 17.13 6.81 -13.02
N PHE A 129 16.14 6.73 -12.15
CA PHE A 129 14.73 6.71 -12.56
C PHE A 129 14.35 8.08 -13.15
N SER A 130 13.54 8.10 -14.19
CA SER A 130 13.02 9.33 -14.77
C SER A 130 11.61 9.13 -15.33
N PHE A 131 10.77 10.16 -15.23
CA PHE A 131 9.46 10.14 -15.86
C PHE A 131 9.60 10.39 -17.38
N HIS A 132 9.03 9.49 -18.19
CA HIS A 132 9.02 9.60 -19.65
C HIS A 132 7.63 9.93 -20.21
N THR A 133 6.75 10.45 -19.38
CA THR A 133 5.36 10.75 -19.71
C THR A 133 5.01 12.21 -19.41
N SER A 134 3.78 12.62 -19.74
CA SER A 134 3.31 13.95 -19.41
C SER A 134 3.17 14.14 -17.88
N PHE A 135 3.25 15.39 -17.43
CA PHE A 135 3.01 15.73 -16.03
C PHE A 135 1.64 15.21 -15.53
N LEU A 136 0.62 15.24 -16.38
CA LEU A 136 -0.72 14.77 -16.04
C LEU A 136 -0.75 13.25 -15.82
N ASP A 137 -0.06 12.49 -16.66
CA ASP A 137 0.08 11.03 -16.50
C ASP A 137 0.83 10.70 -15.20
N ALA A 138 1.90 11.44 -14.89
CA ALA A 138 2.67 11.26 -13.67
C ALA A 138 1.80 11.49 -12.41
N VAL A 139 1.02 12.57 -12.42
CA VAL A 139 0.08 12.88 -11.31
C VAL A 139 -1.04 11.84 -11.22
N ALA A 140 -1.58 11.40 -12.36
CA ALA A 140 -2.59 10.33 -12.39
C ALA A 140 -2.06 9.02 -11.76
N GLY A 141 -0.80 8.67 -12.04
CA GLY A 141 -0.12 7.53 -11.40
C GLY A 141 -0.02 7.68 -9.89
N ILE A 142 0.40 8.85 -9.41
CA ILE A 142 0.46 9.13 -7.96
C ILE A 142 -0.92 8.95 -7.33
N PHE A 143 -1.96 9.50 -7.94
CA PHE A 143 -3.32 9.40 -7.40
C PHE A 143 -3.82 7.95 -7.38
N LEU A 144 -3.60 7.19 -8.46
CA LEU A 144 -3.95 5.77 -8.54
C LEU A 144 -3.23 4.96 -7.45
N LEU A 145 -1.95 5.25 -7.21
CA LEU A 145 -1.13 4.60 -6.20
C LEU A 145 -1.63 4.86 -4.77
N LEU A 146 -2.02 6.09 -4.47
CA LEU A 146 -2.61 6.44 -3.17
C LEU A 146 -3.97 5.78 -2.96
N LEU A 147 -4.77 5.69 -4.02
CA LEU A 147 -6.05 4.99 -3.98
C LEU A 147 -5.86 3.48 -3.75
N PHE A 148 -4.84 2.88 -4.35
CA PHE A 148 -4.44 1.49 -4.11
C PHE A 148 -4.04 1.28 -2.63
N GLY A 149 -3.18 2.14 -2.09
CA GLY A 149 -2.80 2.10 -0.67
C GLY A 149 -4.00 2.24 0.27
N TYR A 150 -4.92 3.16 -0.05
CA TYR A 150 -6.15 3.33 0.70
C TYR A 150 -7.02 2.06 0.70
N ALA A 151 -7.14 1.38 -0.44
CA ALA A 151 -7.88 0.12 -0.53
C ALA A 151 -7.21 -0.98 0.33
N TRP A 152 -5.89 -1.10 0.27
CA TRP A 152 -5.14 -2.05 1.10
C TRP A 152 -5.24 -1.75 2.59
N SER A 153 -5.30 -0.49 3.01
CA SER A 153 -5.53 -0.13 4.41
C SER A 153 -6.85 -0.71 4.94
N TRP A 154 -7.91 -0.79 4.14
CA TRP A 154 -9.17 -1.42 4.53
C TRP A 154 -9.06 -2.95 4.68
N PHE A 155 -8.31 -3.60 3.79
CA PHE A 155 -7.99 -5.02 3.92
C PHE A 155 -7.24 -5.31 5.23
N PHE A 156 -6.22 -4.51 5.53
CA PHE A 156 -5.46 -4.64 6.76
C PHE A 156 -6.25 -4.25 8.01
N ALA A 157 -7.15 -3.27 7.92
CA ALA A 157 -8.07 -2.96 9.00
C ALA A 157 -8.96 -4.16 9.35
N TRP A 158 -9.46 -4.87 8.34
CA TRP A 158 -10.20 -6.11 8.56
C TRP A 158 -9.35 -7.19 9.24
N ILE A 159 -8.11 -7.42 8.80
CA ILE A 159 -7.18 -8.36 9.46
C ILE A 159 -6.95 -7.96 10.92
N GLY A 160 -6.65 -6.71 11.20
CA GLY A 160 -6.40 -6.21 12.55
C GLY A 160 -7.59 -6.43 13.51
N LEU A 161 -8.83 -6.32 12.98
CA LEU A 161 -10.05 -6.57 13.74
C LEU A 161 -10.39 -8.06 13.90
N LEU A 162 -9.80 -8.93 13.10
CA LEU A 162 -10.07 -10.36 13.11
C LEU A 162 -9.12 -11.12 14.05
N MET A 163 -7.89 -10.66 14.17
CA MET A 163 -6.83 -11.37 14.90
C MET A 163 -6.86 -11.07 16.40
N SER A 164 -6.46 -12.08 17.19
CA SER A 164 -6.46 -12.03 18.64
C SER A 164 -5.23 -11.35 19.25
N SER A 165 -4.17 -11.11 18.47
CA SER A 165 -2.96 -10.42 18.93
C SER A 165 -2.29 -9.64 17.79
N PRO A 166 -1.49 -8.60 18.11
CA PRO A 166 -0.71 -7.88 17.11
C PRO A 166 0.23 -8.77 16.31
N GLU A 167 0.85 -9.78 16.95
CA GLU A 167 1.76 -10.73 16.32
C GLU A 167 1.02 -11.60 15.29
N SER A 168 -0.20 -12.08 15.63
CA SER A 168 -1.03 -12.86 14.72
C SER A 168 -1.52 -12.00 13.54
N ALA A 169 -1.87 -10.74 13.78
CA ALA A 169 -2.26 -9.80 12.73
C ALA A 169 -1.08 -9.56 11.75
N ASN A 170 0.13 -9.41 12.28
CA ASN A 170 1.34 -9.26 11.47
C ASN A 170 1.60 -10.54 10.64
N SER A 171 1.56 -11.70 11.26
CA SER A 171 1.84 -12.98 10.58
C SER A 171 0.84 -13.27 9.46
N VAL A 172 -0.46 -13.11 9.72
CA VAL A 172 -1.50 -13.34 8.72
C VAL A 172 -1.41 -12.32 7.58
N GLY A 173 -1.19 -11.05 7.91
CA GLY A 173 -0.99 -10.00 6.91
C GLY A 173 0.22 -10.30 6.01
N PHE A 174 1.34 -10.73 6.60
CA PHE A 174 2.54 -11.09 5.86
C PHE A 174 2.29 -12.30 4.93
N ILE A 175 1.68 -13.38 5.44
CA ILE A 175 1.34 -14.57 4.66
C ILE A 175 0.42 -14.22 3.47
N ALA A 176 -0.51 -13.27 3.66
CA ALA A 176 -1.43 -12.87 2.61
C ALA A 176 -0.75 -12.01 1.52
N VAL A 177 0.10 -11.05 1.92
CA VAL A 177 0.65 -10.05 0.98
C VAL A 177 1.97 -10.47 0.36
N PHE A 178 2.80 -11.24 1.10
CA PHE A 178 4.12 -11.63 0.62
C PHE A 178 4.08 -12.43 -0.70
N PRO A 179 3.25 -13.49 -0.85
CA PRO A 179 3.16 -14.19 -2.12
C PRO A 179 2.65 -13.30 -3.25
N LEU A 180 1.68 -12.41 -2.96
CA LEU A 180 1.14 -11.48 -3.96
C LEU A 180 2.21 -10.51 -4.47
N THR A 181 3.08 -10.00 -3.60
CA THR A 181 4.14 -9.07 -4.00
C THR A 181 5.27 -9.75 -4.75
N PHE A 182 5.71 -10.94 -4.28
CA PHE A 182 6.85 -11.63 -4.90
C PHE A 182 6.49 -12.42 -6.16
N VAL A 183 5.25 -12.90 -6.27
CA VAL A 183 4.75 -13.50 -7.52
C VAL A 183 4.03 -12.40 -8.35
N SER A 184 4.74 -11.33 -8.62
CA SER A 184 4.27 -10.19 -9.41
C SER A 184 5.38 -9.66 -10.32
N SER A 185 5.07 -8.67 -11.14
CA SER A 185 6.05 -7.98 -11.98
C SER A 185 6.92 -6.96 -11.21
N ALA A 186 6.81 -6.87 -9.88
CA ALA A 186 7.47 -5.82 -9.10
C ALA A 186 9.00 -5.84 -9.24
N PHE A 187 9.62 -7.02 -9.14
CA PHE A 187 11.09 -7.17 -9.08
C PHE A 187 11.71 -7.78 -10.31
N VAL A 188 10.99 -8.67 -10.99
CA VAL A 188 11.44 -9.39 -12.16
C VAL A 188 10.34 -9.45 -13.23
N PRO A 189 10.70 -9.50 -14.52
CA PRO A 189 9.72 -9.66 -15.58
C PRO A 189 8.95 -10.98 -15.44
N ILE A 190 7.62 -10.95 -15.54
CA ILE A 190 6.79 -12.16 -15.41
C ILE A 190 7.04 -13.20 -16.52
N SER A 191 7.65 -12.78 -17.63
CA SER A 191 8.06 -13.71 -18.71
C SER A 191 9.07 -14.76 -18.26
N THR A 192 9.82 -14.49 -17.19
CA THR A 192 10.80 -15.42 -16.60
C THR A 192 10.15 -16.48 -15.70
N PHE A 193 8.88 -16.34 -15.35
CA PHE A 193 8.17 -17.26 -14.46
C PHE A 193 7.76 -18.56 -15.18
N PRO A 194 7.75 -19.70 -14.46
CA PRO A 194 7.08 -20.92 -14.91
C PRO A 194 5.62 -20.66 -15.25
N ALA A 195 5.02 -21.45 -16.16
CA ALA A 195 3.70 -21.22 -16.70
C ALA A 195 2.60 -21.01 -15.64
N VAL A 196 2.60 -21.81 -14.57
CA VAL A 196 1.60 -21.71 -13.48
C VAL A 196 1.74 -20.39 -12.73
N LEU A 197 2.96 -19.99 -12.35
CA LEU A 197 3.21 -18.73 -11.64
C LEU A 197 2.93 -17.52 -12.55
N ARG A 198 3.22 -17.64 -13.85
CA ARG A 198 2.92 -16.60 -14.84
C ARG A 198 1.42 -16.38 -14.99
N ALA A 199 0.63 -17.47 -15.03
CA ALA A 199 -0.84 -17.37 -15.11
C ALA A 199 -1.41 -16.63 -13.88
N PHE A 200 -0.92 -16.95 -12.69
CA PHE A 200 -1.28 -16.24 -11.46
C PHE A 200 -0.82 -14.78 -11.49
N ALA A 201 0.43 -14.52 -11.87
CA ALA A 201 0.99 -13.17 -11.92
C ALA A 201 0.21 -12.24 -12.88
N ASN A 202 -0.32 -12.75 -13.99
CA ASN A 202 -1.09 -11.95 -14.95
C ASN A 202 -2.39 -11.38 -14.38
N VAL A 203 -3.01 -12.04 -13.40
CA VAL A 203 -4.26 -11.56 -12.76
C VAL A 203 -4.01 -10.93 -11.39
N ASN A 204 -2.79 -10.98 -10.91
CA ASN A 204 -2.39 -10.50 -9.60
C ASN A 204 -2.55 -8.96 -9.51
N PRO A 205 -3.26 -8.42 -8.50
CA PRO A 205 -3.46 -6.98 -8.34
C PRO A 205 -2.15 -6.18 -8.23
N PHE A 206 -1.08 -6.78 -7.70
CA PHE A 206 0.23 -6.14 -7.66
C PHE A 206 0.86 -6.00 -9.04
N THR A 207 0.80 -7.04 -9.86
CA THR A 207 1.30 -6.97 -11.23
C THR A 207 0.56 -5.90 -12.03
N LEU A 208 -0.77 -5.91 -11.95
CA LEU A 208 -1.59 -4.94 -12.67
C LEU A 208 -1.29 -3.51 -12.22
N MET A 209 -1.16 -3.30 -10.92
CA MET A 209 -0.83 -1.99 -10.36
C MET A 209 0.58 -1.52 -10.75
N VAL A 210 1.59 -2.39 -10.67
CA VAL A 210 2.97 -2.08 -11.10
C VAL A 210 3.01 -1.75 -12.59
N ASN A 211 2.31 -2.52 -13.41
CA ASN A 211 2.23 -2.27 -14.84
C ASN A 211 1.48 -0.97 -15.16
N ALA A 212 0.41 -0.66 -14.40
CA ALA A 212 -0.27 0.63 -14.50
C ALA A 212 0.66 1.80 -14.18
N MET A 213 1.49 1.68 -13.12
CA MET A 213 2.50 2.69 -12.79
C MET A 213 3.54 2.84 -13.90
N ARG A 214 4.07 1.74 -14.42
CA ARG A 214 5.02 1.76 -15.53
C ARG A 214 4.40 2.34 -16.81
N TYR A 215 3.13 2.08 -17.07
CA TYR A 215 2.42 2.71 -18.18
C TYR A 215 2.28 4.22 -17.98
N LEU A 216 1.87 4.67 -16.78
CA LEU A 216 1.64 6.09 -16.51
C LEU A 216 2.93 6.89 -16.34
N TRP A 217 4.04 6.30 -15.90
CA TRP A 217 5.29 7.00 -15.62
C TRP A 217 6.34 6.84 -16.70
N GLU A 218 6.33 5.69 -17.43
CA GLU A 218 7.42 5.29 -18.32
C GLU A 218 6.98 5.00 -19.76
N ARG A 219 5.66 4.81 -20.00
CA ARG A 219 5.18 4.19 -21.25
C ARG A 219 5.90 2.87 -21.54
N GLY A 220 5.99 2.03 -20.51
CA GLY A 220 6.73 0.77 -20.56
C GLY A 220 6.36 -0.13 -21.74
N PRO A 221 7.32 -0.90 -22.26
CA PRO A 221 7.13 -1.73 -23.44
C PRO A 221 5.99 -2.74 -23.24
N GLY A 222 5.11 -2.89 -24.26
CA GLY A 222 3.99 -3.83 -24.24
C GLY A 222 2.89 -3.52 -23.24
N LEU A 223 2.90 -2.36 -22.61
CA LEU A 223 1.87 -1.92 -21.66
C LEU A 223 0.88 -0.95 -22.31
N ASP A 224 -0.36 -1.01 -21.87
CA ASP A 224 -1.45 -0.16 -22.32
C ASP A 224 -2.35 0.32 -21.16
N ALA A 225 -3.34 1.13 -21.48
CA ALA A 225 -4.27 1.68 -20.51
C ALA A 225 -5.13 0.61 -19.81
N SER A 226 -5.19 -0.63 -20.30
CA SER A 226 -5.98 -1.69 -19.69
C SER A 226 -5.50 -2.03 -18.28
N ASN A 227 -4.17 -1.92 -18.03
CA ASN A 227 -3.59 -2.12 -16.71
C ASN A 227 -4.14 -1.13 -15.67
N VAL A 228 -4.40 0.12 -16.08
CA VAL A 228 -5.01 1.15 -15.21
C VAL A 228 -6.44 0.75 -14.85
N TRP A 229 -7.24 0.32 -15.85
CA TRP A 229 -8.62 -0.10 -15.63
C TRP A 229 -8.73 -1.35 -14.75
N TRP A 230 -7.88 -2.34 -14.97
CA TRP A 230 -7.84 -3.54 -14.12
C TRP A 230 -7.40 -3.21 -12.69
N SER A 231 -6.47 -2.27 -12.52
CA SER A 231 -6.07 -1.79 -11.19
C SER A 231 -7.23 -1.09 -10.48
N LEU A 232 -7.99 -0.24 -11.17
CA LEU A 232 -9.17 0.42 -10.63
C LEU A 232 -10.26 -0.60 -10.24
N LEU A 233 -10.46 -1.64 -11.04
CA LEU A 233 -11.38 -2.74 -10.72
C LEU A 233 -10.98 -3.47 -9.44
N TRP A 234 -9.71 -3.80 -9.28
CA TRP A 234 -9.20 -4.42 -8.06
C TRP A 234 -9.36 -3.51 -6.84
N ILE A 235 -9.01 -2.22 -6.98
CA ILE A 235 -9.20 -1.21 -5.93
C ILE A 235 -10.68 -1.14 -5.50
N ALA A 236 -11.58 -1.03 -6.48
CA ALA A 236 -13.02 -1.01 -6.22
C ALA A 236 -13.49 -2.30 -5.54
N GLY A 237 -13.05 -3.46 -6.02
CA GLY A 237 -13.37 -4.77 -5.44
C GLY A 237 -12.92 -4.88 -3.98
N ILE A 238 -11.68 -4.50 -3.70
CA ILE A 238 -11.14 -4.50 -2.32
C ILE A 238 -11.97 -3.57 -1.42
N LEU A 239 -12.27 -2.35 -1.86
CA LEU A 239 -13.05 -1.39 -1.08
C LEU A 239 -14.48 -1.88 -0.84
N VAL A 240 -15.16 -2.37 -1.87
CA VAL A 240 -16.55 -2.84 -1.78
C VAL A 240 -16.67 -4.05 -0.86
N VAL A 241 -15.67 -4.92 -0.83
CA VAL A 241 -15.68 -6.13 0.01
C VAL A 241 -15.21 -5.80 1.43
N PHE A 242 -14.01 -5.25 1.58
CA PHE A 242 -13.36 -5.16 2.89
C PHE A 242 -13.81 -3.95 3.72
N ALA A 243 -14.19 -2.83 3.13
CA ALA A 243 -14.63 -1.69 3.93
C ALA A 243 -15.94 -1.97 4.69
N PRO A 244 -17.01 -2.52 4.08
CA PRO A 244 -18.22 -2.90 4.82
C PRO A 244 -17.96 -3.98 5.88
N ILE A 245 -17.14 -4.99 5.55
CA ILE A 245 -16.82 -6.09 6.46
C ILE A 245 -16.04 -5.55 7.67
N ALA A 246 -15.04 -4.70 7.46
CA ALA A 246 -14.27 -4.07 8.54
C ALA A 246 -15.18 -3.21 9.44
N VAL A 247 -16.05 -2.39 8.85
CA VAL A 247 -17.02 -1.59 9.62
C VAL A 247 -17.99 -2.47 10.40
N ALA A 248 -18.52 -3.53 9.80
CA ALA A 248 -19.42 -4.46 10.47
C ALA A 248 -18.72 -5.17 11.64
N ARG A 249 -17.47 -5.60 11.43
CA ARG A 249 -16.66 -6.26 12.47
C ARG A 249 -16.35 -5.30 13.62
N TYR A 250 -15.94 -4.08 13.29
CA TYR A 250 -15.70 -3.03 14.29
C TYR A 250 -16.94 -2.77 15.15
N ARG A 251 -18.13 -2.74 14.55
CA ARG A 251 -19.39 -2.59 15.28
C ARG A 251 -19.64 -3.73 16.26
N ARG A 252 -19.33 -4.99 15.89
CA ARG A 252 -19.52 -6.17 16.74
C ARG A 252 -18.49 -6.25 17.87
N ALA A 253 -17.24 -5.85 17.59
CA ALA A 253 -16.20 -5.78 18.62
C ALA A 253 -16.50 -4.72 19.70
N THR A 254 -17.46 -3.82 19.43
CA THR A 254 -17.92 -2.76 20.32
C THR A 254 -19.30 -3.03 20.94
N THR A 255 -19.91 -4.20 20.76
CA THR A 255 -21.11 -4.65 21.45
C THR A 255 -20.77 -5.57 22.57
#